data_05c2394d20b71f0dba93073fcb45e8ea
#
_entry.id   05c2394d20b71f0dba93073fcb45e8ea
#
_cell.length_a   1.000
_cell.length_b   1.000
_cell.length_c   1.000
_cell.angle_alpha   90.00
_cell.angle_beta   90.00
_cell.angle_gamma   90.00
#
_symmetry.space_group_name_H-M   'P 1'
#
loop_
_entity.id
_entity.type
_entity.pdbx_description
1 polymer ?
#
loop_
_entity_poly.entity_id
_entity_poly.type
_entity_poly.pdbx_seq_one_letter_code
_entity_poly.pdbx_strand_id
1 'polypeptide(L)'
;MCYTLRFGPGYLPLRRGTTPGLTDDHAVKKNIAIFLHHPICSIESVNGIIKALSPVYNLRIFTRHAVQEGFFDDIEMVVFPGGYGDAGTFKGLMKSNLKEIRKFLKRGGKYLGICMGAYWADAYYFDILTDTRVKQYIKRRTAEIKSSYSTTAQVSWMGEAERMYFYDGPTFIGGEFEEVATYANGDPMAIVQGPVGLVGCHPESEQSWYWKKYMQPQWHNGTHHQLLLRFVTEHLLQESQLPLF
;
A
#
# COMPACT_ATOMS: atom_id res chain seq x y z
N MET A 1 58.64 63.74 0.02
CA MET A 1 57.58 64.12 -0.94
C MET A 1 56.31 63.34 -0.52
N CYS A 2 55.41 64.08 0.12
CA CYS A 2 54.10 63.56 0.53
C CYS A 2 53.11 63.68 -0.62
N TYR A 3 52.36 62.60 -0.90
CA TYR A 3 51.11 62.72 -1.66
C TYR A 3 49.97 62.18 -0.81
N THR A 4 49.13 63.14 -0.47
CA THR A 4 47.85 62.94 0.18
C THR A 4 46.79 62.58 -0.84
N LEU A 5 46.11 61.47 -0.66
CA LEU A 5 44.91 61.13 -1.39
C LEU A 5 43.69 61.28 -0.48
N ARG A 6 42.76 62.16 -0.91
CA ARG A 6 41.47 62.41 -0.27
C ARG A 6 40.47 61.30 -0.62
N PHE A 7 39.84 60.79 0.40
CA PHE A 7 38.65 59.95 0.23
C PHE A 7 37.38 60.81 0.33
N GLY A 8 36.52 60.71 -0.70
CA GLY A 8 35.21 61.30 -0.72
C GLY A 8 34.17 60.41 0.01
N PRO A 9 33.05 61.04 0.50
CA PRO A 9 32.05 60.31 1.28
C PRO A 9 30.98 59.68 0.38
N GLY A 10 30.68 58.40 0.59
CA GLY A 10 29.62 57.74 -0.14
C GLY A 10 29.36 56.31 0.40
N TYR A 11 29.06 56.14 1.68
CA TYR A 11 28.55 54.90 2.19
C TYR A 11 27.05 54.87 2.05
N LEU A 12 26.55 54.12 1.06
CA LEU A 12 25.15 53.69 1.04
C LEU A 12 25.04 52.43 1.91
N PRO A 13 24.01 52.33 2.81
CA PRO A 13 23.81 51.16 3.61
C PRO A 13 23.34 50.00 2.72
N LEU A 14 24.08 48.90 2.75
CA LEU A 14 23.66 47.61 2.20
C LEU A 14 22.33 47.21 2.85
N ARG A 15 21.28 47.14 2.04
CA ARG A 15 20.03 46.47 2.42
C ARG A 15 20.37 45.04 2.83
N ARG A 16 20.08 44.68 4.07
CA ARG A 16 20.04 43.28 4.51
C ARG A 16 19.04 42.56 3.60
N GLY A 17 19.55 41.77 2.69
CA GLY A 17 18.74 40.80 1.99
C GLY A 17 18.13 39.87 3.03
N THR A 18 16.80 39.83 3.08
CA THR A 18 16.05 38.78 3.77
C THR A 18 16.45 37.49 3.07
N THR A 19 17.20 36.66 3.76
CA THR A 19 17.40 35.24 3.40
C THR A 19 16.00 34.65 3.20
N PRO A 20 15.68 34.02 2.06
CA PRO A 20 14.47 33.25 1.98
C PRO A 20 14.56 32.21 3.10
N GLY A 21 13.60 32.23 4.02
CA GLY A 21 13.50 31.18 5.02
C GLY A 21 13.47 29.86 4.28
N LEU A 22 14.44 29.00 4.60
CA LEU A 22 14.32 27.58 4.38
C LEU A 22 13.06 27.18 5.15
N THR A 23 11.95 27.03 4.43
CA THR A 23 10.82 26.29 4.94
C THR A 23 11.33 24.86 5.06
N ASP A 24 11.69 24.50 6.29
CA ASP A 24 11.93 23.12 6.70
C ASP A 24 10.56 22.41 6.60
N ASP A 25 10.20 22.05 5.37
CA ASP A 25 9.02 21.25 5.08
C ASP A 25 9.39 19.78 5.32
N HIS A 26 9.87 19.48 6.53
CA HIS A 26 9.90 18.13 7.05
C HIS A 26 8.47 17.75 7.46
N ALA A 27 7.59 17.56 6.47
CA ALA A 27 6.33 16.91 6.71
C ALA A 27 6.63 15.60 7.43
N VAL A 28 6.11 15.46 8.66
CA VAL A 28 6.33 14.25 9.47
C VAL A 28 5.74 13.07 8.69
N LYS A 29 6.60 12.14 8.28
CA LYS A 29 6.16 10.94 7.57
C LYS A 29 5.16 10.17 8.42
N LYS A 30 4.02 9.80 7.84
CA LYS A 30 3.02 8.94 8.47
C LYS A 30 3.57 7.55 8.75
N ASN A 31 3.13 6.96 9.84
CA ASN A 31 3.54 5.62 10.26
C ASN A 31 2.57 4.56 9.73
N ILE A 32 3.11 3.53 9.11
CA ILE A 32 2.38 2.38 8.60
C ILE A 32 2.89 1.13 9.29
N ALA A 33 1.98 0.31 9.81
CA ALA A 33 2.31 -0.98 10.42
C ALA A 33 2.04 -2.12 9.44
N ILE A 34 3.03 -2.99 9.19
CA ILE A 34 2.94 -4.14 8.29
C ILE A 34 2.98 -5.42 9.13
N PHE A 35 1.94 -6.24 9.00
CA PHE A 35 1.83 -7.50 9.72
C PHE A 35 2.77 -8.56 9.12
N LEU A 36 3.48 -9.28 9.99
CA LEU A 36 4.32 -10.41 9.62
C LEU A 36 4.10 -11.58 10.58
N HIS A 37 3.81 -12.75 10.04
CA HIS A 37 3.80 -14.00 10.77
C HIS A 37 4.25 -15.14 9.86
N HIS A 38 5.55 -15.38 9.82
CA HIS A 38 6.12 -16.47 9.01
C HIS A 38 5.74 -17.84 9.59
N PRO A 39 5.38 -18.85 8.75
CA PRO A 39 5.35 -18.83 7.28
C PRO A 39 4.02 -18.38 6.66
N ILE A 40 3.02 -18.04 7.44
CA ILE A 40 1.65 -17.72 6.97
C ILE A 40 1.65 -16.46 6.11
N CYS A 41 2.25 -15.37 6.60
CA CYS A 41 2.51 -14.19 5.79
C CYS A 41 3.79 -14.39 5.00
N SER A 42 3.75 -14.09 3.71
CA SER A 42 4.93 -14.16 2.85
C SER A 42 5.93 -13.05 3.21
N ILE A 43 7.15 -13.43 3.56
CA ILE A 43 8.25 -12.49 3.78
C ILE A 43 8.53 -11.71 2.50
N GLU A 44 8.44 -12.35 1.35
CA GLU A 44 8.62 -11.72 0.04
C GLU A 44 7.60 -10.62 -0.20
N SER A 45 6.33 -10.86 0.15
CA SER A 45 5.28 -9.83 0.06
C SER A 45 5.60 -8.64 0.97
N VAL A 46 5.97 -8.89 2.22
CA VAL A 46 6.38 -7.84 3.16
C VAL A 46 7.55 -7.03 2.61
N ASN A 47 8.59 -7.69 2.07
CA ASN A 47 9.74 -7.00 1.48
C ASN A 47 9.35 -6.12 0.29
N GLY A 48 8.47 -6.59 -0.58
CA GLY A 48 7.95 -5.82 -1.70
C GLY A 48 7.15 -4.59 -1.25
N ILE A 49 6.31 -4.76 -0.23
CA ILE A 49 5.56 -3.65 0.38
C ILE A 49 6.51 -2.60 0.97
N ILE A 50 7.55 -3.04 1.67
CA ILE A 50 8.58 -2.14 2.22
C ILE A 50 9.23 -1.33 1.11
N LYS A 51 9.65 -1.97 0.02
CA LYS A 51 10.25 -1.27 -1.13
C LYS A 51 9.30 -0.25 -1.76
N ALA A 52 8.03 -0.61 -1.89
CA ALA A 52 7.03 0.27 -2.49
C ALA A 52 6.72 1.50 -1.63
N LEU A 53 6.63 1.36 -0.30
CA LEU A 53 6.09 2.39 0.58
C LEU A 53 7.15 3.18 1.36
N SER A 54 8.35 2.63 1.58
CA SER A 54 9.41 3.27 2.37
C SER A 54 9.91 4.62 1.84
N PRO A 55 9.82 4.93 0.53
CA PRO A 55 10.20 6.26 0.06
C PRO A 55 9.40 7.39 0.72
N VAL A 56 8.13 7.14 1.05
CA VAL A 56 7.19 8.17 1.56
C VAL A 56 6.84 7.99 3.02
N TYR A 57 6.76 6.75 3.51
CA TYR A 57 6.22 6.42 4.84
C TYR A 57 7.29 5.84 5.78
N ASN A 58 7.07 6.02 7.07
CA ASN A 58 7.76 5.27 8.10
C ASN A 58 7.07 3.91 8.25
N LEU A 59 7.83 2.83 8.18
CA LEU A 59 7.29 1.47 8.22
C LEU A 59 7.69 0.76 9.52
N ARG A 60 6.70 0.12 10.16
CA ARG A 60 6.89 -0.68 11.36
C ARG A 60 6.37 -2.09 11.10
N ILE A 61 7.26 -3.07 11.18
CA ILE A 61 6.85 -4.48 11.12
C ILE A 61 6.32 -4.90 12.49
N PHE A 62 5.19 -5.59 12.52
CA PHE A 62 4.64 -6.10 13.77
C PHE A 62 4.16 -7.55 13.63
N THR A 63 4.18 -8.26 14.75
CA THR A 63 3.62 -9.60 14.90
C THR A 63 2.35 -9.56 15.73
N ARG A 64 1.60 -10.67 15.78
CA ARG A 64 0.42 -10.78 16.63
C ARG A 64 0.68 -10.48 18.11
N HIS A 65 1.90 -10.65 18.55
CA HIS A 65 2.29 -10.45 19.97
C HIS A 65 2.56 -8.97 20.31
N ALA A 66 2.75 -8.14 19.30
CA ALA A 66 3.01 -6.70 19.48
C ALA A 66 1.73 -5.88 19.71
N VAL A 67 0.56 -6.43 19.34
CA VAL A 67 -0.71 -5.70 19.41
C VAL A 67 -1.25 -5.71 20.83
N GLN A 68 -0.98 -4.61 21.52
CA GLN A 68 -1.47 -4.30 22.86
C GLN A 68 -2.28 -3.00 22.80
N GLU A 69 -2.92 -2.64 23.91
CA GLU A 69 -3.59 -1.34 24.02
C GLU A 69 -2.61 -0.19 23.70
N GLY A 70 -3.04 0.71 22.83
CA GLY A 70 -2.21 1.85 22.38
C GLY A 70 -1.23 1.54 21.25
N PHE A 71 -1.06 0.29 20.82
CA PHE A 71 -0.12 -0.05 19.74
C PHE A 71 -0.34 0.76 18.45
N PHE A 72 -1.60 1.02 18.12
CA PHE A 72 -1.97 1.74 16.90
C PHE A 72 -2.13 3.25 17.09
N ASP A 73 -1.75 3.83 18.24
CA ASP A 73 -2.05 5.24 18.54
C ASP A 73 -1.36 6.22 17.59
N ASP A 74 -0.17 5.88 17.12
CA ASP A 74 0.61 6.66 16.16
C ASP A 74 0.64 6.04 14.74
N ILE A 75 -0.25 5.08 14.45
CA ILE A 75 -0.34 4.40 13.18
C ILE A 75 -1.51 4.95 12.35
N GLU A 76 -1.25 5.28 11.09
CA GLU A 76 -2.27 5.75 10.14
C GLU A 76 -2.90 4.60 9.35
N MET A 77 -2.12 3.58 9.03
CA MET A 77 -2.57 2.43 8.24
C MET A 77 -1.93 1.13 8.71
N VAL A 78 -2.73 0.07 8.72
CA VAL A 78 -2.25 -1.30 8.90
C VAL A 78 -2.29 -2.04 7.57
N VAL A 79 -1.25 -2.84 7.30
CA VAL A 79 -1.11 -3.62 6.06
C VAL A 79 -1.08 -5.11 6.38
N PHE A 80 -1.95 -5.88 5.72
CA PHE A 80 -1.91 -7.34 5.72
C PHE A 80 -1.44 -7.85 4.35
N PRO A 81 -0.28 -8.53 4.29
CA PRO A 81 0.37 -8.92 3.05
C PRO A 81 -0.24 -10.18 2.44
N GLY A 82 0.32 -10.63 1.32
CA GLY A 82 0.08 -11.95 0.76
C GLY A 82 0.56 -13.08 1.66
N GLY A 83 -0.01 -14.27 1.51
CA GLY A 83 0.33 -15.45 2.30
C GLY A 83 -0.64 -16.60 2.09
N TYR A 84 -0.66 -17.55 3.03
CA TYR A 84 -1.41 -18.81 2.94
C TYR A 84 -2.48 -18.97 4.04
N GLY A 85 -2.91 -17.89 4.66
CA GLY A 85 -3.81 -17.94 5.80
C GLY A 85 -5.26 -18.27 5.46
N ASP A 86 -5.69 -19.49 5.71
CA ASP A 86 -7.10 -19.90 5.70
C ASP A 86 -7.85 -19.44 6.96
N ALA A 87 -9.14 -19.77 7.04
CA ALA A 87 -9.99 -19.38 8.17
C ALA A 87 -9.51 -19.94 9.53
N GLY A 88 -8.99 -21.15 9.56
CA GLY A 88 -8.46 -21.75 10.79
C GLY A 88 -7.20 -21.04 11.24
N THR A 89 -6.30 -20.78 10.33
CA THR A 89 -5.08 -20.02 10.55
C THR A 89 -5.37 -18.59 11.03
N PHE A 90 -6.30 -17.91 10.37
CA PHE A 90 -6.73 -16.56 10.77
C PHE A 90 -7.23 -16.52 12.21
N LYS A 91 -8.12 -17.45 12.57
CA LYS A 91 -8.65 -17.54 13.95
C LYS A 91 -7.53 -17.75 14.98
N GLY A 92 -6.57 -18.62 14.69
CA GLY A 92 -5.43 -18.87 15.56
C GLY A 92 -4.52 -17.65 15.74
N LEU A 93 -4.32 -16.87 14.67
CA LEU A 93 -3.44 -15.70 14.69
C LEU A 93 -4.09 -14.45 15.26
N MET A 94 -5.35 -14.19 14.88
CA MET A 94 -5.99 -12.89 15.06
C MET A 94 -6.97 -12.83 16.24
N LYS A 95 -7.30 -13.93 16.89
CA LYS A 95 -8.30 -13.98 17.98
C LYS A 95 -8.07 -12.90 19.04
N SER A 96 -6.84 -12.70 19.46
CA SER A 96 -6.48 -11.70 20.46
C SER A 96 -6.37 -10.26 19.91
N ASN A 97 -6.25 -10.09 18.59
CA ASN A 97 -5.96 -8.80 17.96
C ASN A 97 -7.18 -8.17 17.29
N LEU A 98 -8.24 -8.95 17.03
CA LEU A 98 -9.43 -8.48 16.33
C LEU A 98 -10.04 -7.21 16.94
N LYS A 99 -10.13 -7.17 18.26
CA LYS A 99 -10.70 -6.03 19.00
C LYS A 99 -9.93 -4.75 18.76
N GLU A 100 -8.61 -4.81 18.86
CA GLU A 100 -7.74 -3.63 18.69
C GLU A 100 -7.69 -3.14 17.25
N ILE A 101 -7.66 -4.05 16.27
CA ILE A 101 -7.71 -3.70 14.84
C ILE A 101 -9.07 -3.05 14.50
N ARG A 102 -10.18 -3.59 15.00
CA ARG A 102 -11.50 -2.99 14.79
C ARG A 102 -11.64 -1.62 15.45
N LYS A 103 -11.09 -1.43 16.66
CA LYS A 103 -11.03 -0.12 17.31
C LYS A 103 -10.21 0.87 16.47
N PHE A 104 -9.05 0.44 15.97
CA PHE A 104 -8.19 1.23 15.11
C PHE A 104 -8.96 1.75 13.87
N LEU A 105 -9.68 0.86 13.17
CA LEU A 105 -10.47 1.25 12.00
C LEU A 105 -11.62 2.18 12.34
N LYS A 106 -12.31 1.94 13.48
CA LYS A 106 -13.41 2.81 13.93
C LYS A 106 -12.98 4.24 14.23
N ARG A 107 -11.76 4.46 14.68
CA ARG A 107 -11.21 5.80 14.94
C ARG A 107 -10.58 6.48 13.73
N GLY A 108 -10.74 5.90 12.53
CA GLY A 108 -10.27 6.49 11.27
C GLY A 108 -8.99 5.89 10.71
N GLY A 109 -8.41 4.89 11.37
CA GLY A 109 -7.28 4.14 10.84
C GLY A 109 -7.63 3.45 9.52
N LYS A 110 -6.63 3.23 8.67
CA LYS A 110 -6.81 2.63 7.34
C LYS A 110 -6.31 1.18 7.31
N TYR A 111 -6.89 0.39 6.43
CA TYR A 111 -6.54 -1.01 6.18
C TYR A 111 -6.13 -1.17 4.73
N LEU A 112 -4.96 -1.75 4.48
CA LEU A 112 -4.56 -2.23 3.17
C LEU A 112 -4.41 -3.75 3.23
N GLY A 113 -5.16 -4.46 2.39
CA GLY A 113 -5.05 -5.91 2.21
C GLY A 113 -4.60 -6.28 0.82
N ILE A 114 -3.56 -7.11 0.70
CA ILE A 114 -3.07 -7.63 -0.58
C ILE A 114 -3.24 -9.15 -0.59
N CYS A 115 -3.91 -9.68 -1.61
CA CYS A 115 -4.16 -11.11 -1.81
C CYS A 115 -4.76 -11.77 -0.54
N MET A 116 -3.98 -12.49 0.28
CA MET A 116 -4.44 -13.03 1.56
C MET A 116 -5.03 -11.94 2.46
N GLY A 117 -4.35 -10.82 2.58
CA GLY A 117 -4.83 -9.68 3.36
C GLY A 117 -6.14 -9.10 2.83
N ALA A 118 -6.38 -9.19 1.52
CA ALA A 118 -7.66 -8.82 0.91
C ALA A 118 -8.76 -9.85 1.25
N TYR A 119 -8.46 -11.14 1.21
CA TYR A 119 -9.40 -12.18 1.68
C TYR A 119 -9.81 -11.97 3.14
N TRP A 120 -8.88 -11.53 3.99
CA TRP A 120 -9.12 -11.34 5.43
C TRP A 120 -10.04 -10.16 5.75
N ALA A 121 -10.35 -9.31 4.79
CA ALA A 121 -11.35 -8.25 4.97
C ALA A 121 -12.80 -8.77 4.97
N ASP A 122 -13.05 -9.97 4.44
CA ASP A 122 -14.38 -10.56 4.32
C ASP A 122 -15.04 -10.83 5.67
N ALA A 123 -16.37 -11.00 5.64
CA ALA A 123 -17.21 -11.23 6.82
C ALA A 123 -16.77 -12.43 7.70
N TYR A 124 -16.13 -13.45 7.10
CA TYR A 124 -15.61 -14.60 7.84
C TYR A 124 -14.31 -14.35 8.60
N TYR A 125 -13.69 -13.19 8.38
CA TYR A 125 -12.39 -12.82 8.93
C TYR A 125 -12.49 -11.55 9.78
N PHE A 126 -11.91 -10.44 9.33
CA PHE A 126 -12.00 -9.17 10.06
C PHE A 126 -13.41 -8.56 10.05
N ASP A 127 -14.24 -8.92 9.07
CA ASP A 127 -15.60 -8.38 8.92
C ASP A 127 -15.61 -6.84 8.88
N ILE A 128 -14.89 -6.29 7.94
CA ILE A 128 -14.65 -4.84 7.80
C ILE A 128 -15.21 -4.23 6.52
N LEU A 129 -15.94 -5.03 5.74
CA LEU A 129 -16.61 -4.58 4.51
C LEU A 129 -18.12 -4.47 4.74
N THR A 130 -18.77 -3.58 3.99
CA THR A 130 -20.22 -3.39 4.01
C THR A 130 -20.82 -3.93 2.72
N ASP A 131 -21.70 -4.93 2.83
CA ASP A 131 -22.44 -5.56 1.72
C ASP A 131 -21.54 -6.06 0.56
N THR A 132 -20.23 -6.14 0.80
CA THR A 132 -19.22 -6.60 -0.17
C THR A 132 -18.65 -7.93 0.29
N ARG A 133 -18.57 -8.88 -0.64
CA ARG A 133 -17.97 -10.20 -0.40
C ARG A 133 -16.68 -10.34 -1.20
N VAL A 134 -15.71 -10.98 -0.58
CA VAL A 134 -14.44 -11.33 -1.21
C VAL A 134 -14.54 -12.73 -1.78
N LYS A 135 -14.31 -12.88 -3.08
CA LYS A 135 -14.44 -14.15 -3.80
C LYS A 135 -13.15 -14.51 -4.51
N GLN A 136 -12.83 -15.78 -4.57
CA GLN A 136 -11.72 -16.31 -5.30
C GLN A 136 -11.90 -16.04 -6.82
N TYR A 137 -10.98 -15.28 -7.42
CA TYR A 137 -11.13 -14.86 -8.83
C TYR A 137 -11.19 -16.04 -9.79
N ILE A 138 -10.32 -17.06 -9.61
CA ILE A 138 -10.28 -18.24 -10.49
C ILE A 138 -11.59 -19.04 -10.50
N LYS A 139 -12.47 -18.84 -9.52
CA LYS A 139 -13.80 -19.47 -9.45
C LYS A 139 -14.88 -18.69 -10.21
N ARG A 140 -14.57 -17.48 -10.66
CA ARG A 140 -15.51 -16.71 -11.47
C ARG A 140 -15.66 -17.37 -12.83
N ARG A 141 -16.92 -17.44 -13.32
CA ARG A 141 -17.23 -18.12 -14.59
C ARG A 141 -16.46 -17.53 -15.76
N THR A 142 -16.32 -16.24 -15.80
CA THR A 142 -15.69 -15.47 -16.89
C THR A 142 -14.20 -15.18 -16.67
N ALA A 143 -13.60 -15.66 -15.56
CA ALA A 143 -12.17 -15.45 -15.31
C ALA A 143 -11.32 -16.17 -16.39
N GLU A 144 -10.34 -15.47 -16.93
CA GLU A 144 -9.38 -16.01 -17.91
C GLU A 144 -8.32 -16.89 -17.23
N ILE A 145 -8.11 -16.71 -15.92
CA ILE A 145 -7.22 -17.57 -15.12
C ILE A 145 -8.06 -18.54 -14.31
N LYS A 146 -7.79 -19.84 -14.47
CA LYS A 146 -8.52 -20.92 -13.81
C LYS A 146 -7.65 -21.73 -12.85
N SER A 147 -6.35 -21.48 -12.84
CA SER A 147 -5.37 -22.16 -11.99
C SER A 147 -4.98 -21.28 -10.80
N SER A 148 -4.79 -21.91 -9.65
CA SER A 148 -4.26 -21.28 -8.43
C SER A 148 -2.75 -21.07 -8.45
N TYR A 149 -2.04 -21.55 -9.48
CA TYR A 149 -0.59 -21.35 -9.59
C TYR A 149 -0.23 -19.90 -9.95
N SER A 150 0.97 -19.49 -9.52
CA SER A 150 1.52 -18.19 -9.85
C SER A 150 1.58 -17.96 -11.37
N THR A 151 1.13 -16.79 -11.79
CA THR A 151 1.13 -16.32 -13.17
C THR A 151 1.06 -14.79 -13.17
N THR A 152 0.77 -14.18 -14.30
CA THR A 152 0.41 -12.77 -14.41
C THR A 152 -1.00 -12.64 -14.94
N ALA A 153 -1.74 -11.69 -14.41
CA ALA A 153 -3.08 -11.33 -14.88
C ALA A 153 -3.03 -10.06 -15.74
N GLN A 154 -3.83 -10.04 -16.79
CA GLN A 154 -4.13 -8.80 -17.50
C GLN A 154 -5.10 -7.99 -16.65
N VAL A 155 -4.73 -6.76 -16.31
CA VAL A 155 -5.55 -5.85 -15.51
C VAL A 155 -5.62 -4.48 -16.16
N SER A 156 -6.67 -3.72 -15.82
CA SER A 156 -6.72 -2.29 -16.09
C SER A 156 -6.61 -1.56 -14.76
N TRP A 157 -5.56 -0.79 -14.59
CA TRP A 157 -5.32 -0.01 -13.37
C TRP A 157 -5.47 1.48 -13.68
N MET A 158 -6.52 2.10 -13.12
CA MET A 158 -6.89 3.49 -13.41
C MET A 158 -6.99 3.78 -14.94
N GLY A 159 -7.48 2.80 -15.70
CA GLY A 159 -7.63 2.88 -17.15
C GLY A 159 -6.42 2.45 -17.98
N GLU A 160 -5.25 2.25 -17.36
CA GLU A 160 -4.05 1.79 -18.04
C GLU A 160 -3.94 0.26 -18.00
N ALA A 161 -3.55 -0.32 -19.14
CA ALA A 161 -3.37 -1.77 -19.25
C ALA A 161 -2.06 -2.21 -18.60
N GLU A 162 -2.15 -3.13 -17.67
CA GLU A 162 -1.00 -3.68 -16.95
C GLU A 162 -1.05 -5.21 -16.96
N ARG A 163 0.11 -5.84 -16.82
CA ARG A 163 0.23 -7.27 -16.60
C ARG A 163 0.88 -7.52 -15.24
N MET A 164 0.07 -7.91 -14.26
CA MET A 164 0.43 -7.90 -12.86
C MET A 164 0.55 -9.31 -12.29
N TYR A 165 1.52 -9.55 -11.42
CA TYR A 165 1.70 -10.83 -10.75
C TYR A 165 0.43 -11.24 -10.00
N PHE A 166 -0.01 -12.47 -10.24
CA PHE A 166 -1.23 -13.06 -9.70
C PHE A 166 -0.94 -14.44 -9.09
N TYR A 167 -1.44 -14.69 -7.91
CA TYR A 167 -1.37 -15.98 -7.25
C TYR A 167 -2.63 -16.23 -6.44
N ASP A 168 -3.64 -16.81 -7.09
CA ASP A 168 -4.95 -17.16 -6.47
C ASP A 168 -5.61 -16.01 -5.68
N GLY A 169 -5.49 -14.80 -6.19
CA GLY A 169 -6.03 -13.61 -5.54
C GLY A 169 -7.54 -13.47 -5.70
N PRO A 170 -8.14 -12.58 -4.89
CA PRO A 170 -9.59 -12.36 -4.90
C PRO A 170 -10.07 -11.37 -5.94
N THR A 171 -11.39 -11.38 -6.12
CA THR A 171 -12.21 -10.29 -6.63
C THR A 171 -13.27 -9.91 -5.59
N PHE A 172 -13.97 -8.82 -5.81
CA PHE A 172 -14.90 -8.20 -4.85
C PHE A 172 -16.29 -8.07 -5.48
N ILE A 173 -17.34 -8.46 -4.75
CA ILE A 173 -18.68 -8.58 -5.31
C ILE A 173 -19.71 -7.99 -4.35
N GLY A 174 -20.67 -7.23 -4.90
CA GLY A 174 -21.71 -6.55 -4.15
C GLY A 174 -21.21 -5.27 -3.48
N GLY A 175 -22.10 -4.59 -2.77
CA GLY A 175 -21.78 -3.34 -2.08
C GLY A 175 -21.45 -2.17 -3.02
N GLU A 176 -21.09 -1.07 -2.38
CA GLU A 176 -20.61 0.13 -3.07
C GLU A 176 -19.16 0.39 -2.68
N PHE A 177 -18.30 0.60 -3.66
CA PHE A 177 -16.88 0.89 -3.46
C PHE A 177 -16.32 1.67 -4.65
N GLU A 178 -15.22 2.34 -4.44
CA GLU A 178 -14.40 2.88 -5.52
C GLU A 178 -13.63 1.73 -6.18
N GLU A 179 -13.80 1.56 -7.49
CA GLU A 179 -13.06 0.59 -8.29
C GLU A 179 -11.82 1.26 -8.87
N VAL A 180 -10.64 0.82 -8.43
CA VAL A 180 -9.35 1.37 -8.87
C VAL A 180 -8.76 0.56 -10.01
N ALA A 181 -8.95 -0.75 -9.98
CA ALA A 181 -8.48 -1.65 -11.03
C ALA A 181 -9.45 -2.81 -11.26
N THR A 182 -9.44 -3.33 -12.49
CA THR A 182 -10.24 -4.50 -12.90
C THR A 182 -9.38 -5.58 -13.51
N TYR A 183 -9.85 -6.83 -13.42
CA TYR A 183 -9.36 -7.94 -14.23
C TYR A 183 -9.84 -7.85 -15.67
N ALA A 184 -9.29 -8.68 -16.57
CA ALA A 184 -9.65 -8.70 -17.99
C ALA A 184 -11.14 -8.96 -18.24
N ASN A 185 -11.82 -9.70 -17.37
CA ASN A 185 -13.26 -9.97 -17.46
C ASN A 185 -14.14 -8.83 -16.93
N GLY A 186 -13.55 -7.73 -16.43
CA GLY A 186 -14.24 -6.61 -15.81
C GLY A 186 -14.53 -6.75 -14.32
N ASP A 187 -14.23 -7.91 -13.69
CA ASP A 187 -14.38 -8.05 -12.25
C ASP A 187 -13.41 -7.14 -11.50
N PRO A 188 -13.80 -6.52 -10.37
CA PRO A 188 -12.92 -5.67 -9.58
C PRO A 188 -11.65 -6.41 -9.10
N MET A 189 -10.50 -5.78 -9.27
CA MET A 189 -9.18 -6.28 -8.83
C MET A 189 -8.60 -5.46 -7.67
N ALA A 190 -8.81 -4.15 -7.68
CA ALA A 190 -8.45 -3.28 -6.56
C ALA A 190 -9.59 -2.31 -6.28
N ILE A 191 -9.95 -2.20 -5.01
CA ILE A 191 -11.08 -1.38 -4.53
C ILE A 191 -10.72 -0.59 -3.28
N VAL A 192 -11.48 0.49 -3.05
CA VAL A 192 -11.51 1.20 -1.76
C VAL A 192 -12.95 1.30 -1.29
N GLN A 193 -13.22 0.82 -0.08
CA GLN A 193 -14.50 0.98 0.60
C GLN A 193 -14.27 1.61 1.97
N GLY A 194 -14.62 2.88 2.11
CA GLY A 194 -14.36 3.63 3.34
C GLY A 194 -12.87 3.62 3.72
N PRO A 195 -12.50 3.12 4.91
CA PRO A 195 -11.10 3.05 5.35
C PRO A 195 -10.32 1.84 4.79
N VAL A 196 -10.94 1.00 3.97
CA VAL A 196 -10.40 -0.31 3.56
C VAL A 196 -10.02 -0.28 2.09
N GLY A 197 -8.74 -0.48 1.79
CA GLY A 197 -8.22 -0.70 0.44
C GLY A 197 -7.79 -2.16 0.25
N LEU A 198 -8.20 -2.76 -0.85
CA LEU A 198 -7.96 -4.17 -1.15
C LEU A 198 -7.42 -4.35 -2.56
N VAL A 199 -6.46 -5.24 -2.71
CA VAL A 199 -5.82 -5.55 -3.99
C VAL A 199 -5.74 -7.05 -4.19
N GLY A 200 -6.29 -7.55 -5.30
CA GLY A 200 -6.32 -8.98 -5.61
C GLY A 200 -5.02 -9.53 -6.18
N CYS A 201 -4.32 -8.77 -7.00
CA CYS A 201 -2.98 -9.09 -7.52
C CYS A 201 -1.88 -8.60 -6.58
N HIS A 202 -0.61 -8.75 -7.03
CA HIS A 202 0.57 -8.41 -6.25
C HIS A 202 1.41 -7.29 -6.88
N PRO A 203 1.01 -6.00 -6.74
CA PRO A 203 1.81 -4.88 -7.23
C PRO A 203 3.15 -4.75 -6.49
N GLU A 204 3.27 -5.30 -5.29
CA GLU A 204 4.49 -5.37 -4.50
C GLU A 204 5.48 -6.44 -4.97
N SER A 205 5.12 -7.26 -5.96
CA SER A 205 5.95 -8.36 -6.44
C SER A 205 7.36 -7.91 -6.83
N GLU A 206 8.33 -8.79 -6.57
CA GLU A 206 9.74 -8.59 -6.82
C GLU A 206 10.20 -9.38 -8.05
N GLN A 207 11.32 -9.01 -8.64
CA GLN A 207 11.85 -9.68 -9.83
C GLN A 207 11.99 -11.19 -9.67
N SER A 208 12.40 -11.65 -8.50
CA SER A 208 12.57 -13.08 -8.17
C SER A 208 11.28 -13.90 -8.25
N TRP A 209 10.12 -13.25 -8.17
CA TRP A 209 8.83 -13.96 -8.27
C TRP A 209 8.52 -14.38 -9.71
N TYR A 210 9.13 -13.72 -10.71
CA TYR A 210 8.95 -13.96 -12.15
C TYR A 210 9.89 -15.06 -12.65
N TRP A 211 10.05 -16.16 -11.89
CA TRP A 211 11.01 -17.22 -12.18
C TRP A 211 10.66 -18.09 -13.39
N LYS A 212 9.38 -18.19 -13.75
CA LYS A 212 8.96 -18.92 -14.94
C LYS A 212 9.39 -18.17 -16.20
N LYS A 213 9.93 -18.87 -17.20
CA LYS A 213 10.46 -18.25 -18.42
C LYS A 213 9.50 -17.26 -19.07
N TYR A 214 8.22 -17.60 -19.18
CA TYR A 214 7.22 -16.73 -19.81
C TYR A 214 6.88 -15.49 -18.96
N MET A 215 7.15 -15.52 -17.66
CA MET A 215 6.90 -14.40 -16.76
C MET A 215 8.07 -13.40 -16.72
N GLN A 216 9.30 -13.86 -16.96
CA GLN A 216 10.50 -13.01 -16.85
C GLN A 216 10.43 -11.71 -17.65
N PRO A 217 9.97 -11.71 -18.92
CA PRO A 217 9.80 -10.48 -19.70
C PRO A 217 8.70 -9.56 -19.17
N GLN A 218 7.87 -10.04 -18.26
CA GLN A 218 6.72 -9.31 -17.70
C GLN A 218 7.06 -8.63 -16.37
N TRP A 219 8.31 -8.73 -15.92
CA TRP A 219 8.78 -8.00 -14.76
C TRP A 219 8.60 -6.49 -14.97
N HIS A 220 7.92 -5.85 -14.05
CA HIS A 220 7.49 -4.45 -14.17
C HIS A 220 8.59 -3.40 -13.88
N ASN A 221 9.81 -3.82 -13.57
CA ASN A 221 10.94 -2.91 -13.29
C ASN A 221 10.64 -1.83 -12.22
N GLY A 222 9.81 -2.15 -11.23
CA GLY A 222 9.43 -1.24 -10.16
C GLY A 222 8.20 -0.37 -10.44
N THR A 223 7.65 -0.35 -11.67
CA THR A 223 6.47 0.49 -11.98
C THR A 223 5.24 0.10 -11.17
N HIS A 224 5.03 -1.19 -10.87
CA HIS A 224 3.91 -1.63 -10.04
C HIS A 224 4.07 -1.23 -8.56
N HIS A 225 5.30 -1.12 -8.05
CA HIS A 225 5.55 -0.53 -6.73
C HIS A 225 5.06 0.92 -6.67
N GLN A 226 5.22 1.69 -7.75
CA GLN A 226 4.70 3.06 -7.85
C GLN A 226 3.17 3.07 -7.91
N LEU A 227 2.53 2.11 -8.60
CA LEU A 227 1.07 1.97 -8.58
C LEU A 227 0.55 1.69 -7.16
N LEU A 228 1.21 0.82 -6.41
CA LEU A 228 0.85 0.55 -5.02
C LEU A 228 1.04 1.79 -4.15
N LEU A 229 2.14 2.51 -4.31
CA LEU A 229 2.37 3.76 -3.59
C LEU A 229 1.26 4.78 -3.87
N ARG A 230 0.91 4.98 -5.14
CA ARG A 230 -0.17 5.89 -5.54
C ARG A 230 -1.53 5.43 -5.01
N PHE A 231 -1.81 4.13 -5.01
CA PHE A 231 -3.02 3.58 -4.41
C PHE A 231 -3.14 3.98 -2.93
N VAL A 232 -2.05 3.89 -2.18
CA VAL A 232 -2.02 4.29 -0.77
C VAL A 232 -2.15 5.80 -0.61
N THR A 233 -1.37 6.59 -1.35
CA THR A 233 -1.34 8.05 -1.19
C THR A 233 -2.60 8.73 -1.67
N GLU A 234 -3.12 8.32 -2.83
CA GLU A 234 -4.23 9.02 -3.50
C GLU A 234 -5.60 8.50 -3.05
N HIS A 235 -5.74 7.19 -2.80
CA HIS A 235 -7.04 6.58 -2.54
C HIS A 235 -7.28 6.23 -1.06
N LEU A 236 -6.25 5.87 -0.30
CA LEU A 236 -6.42 5.50 1.11
C LEU A 236 -6.10 6.65 2.07
N LEU A 237 -4.93 7.24 1.98
CA LEU A 237 -4.49 8.28 2.89
C LEU A 237 -4.84 9.69 2.41
N GLN A 238 -5.26 9.85 1.14
CA GLN A 238 -5.73 11.09 0.50
C GLN A 238 -4.79 12.27 0.79
N GLU A 239 -3.51 12.05 0.57
CA GLU A 239 -2.50 13.10 0.73
C GLU A 239 -2.58 14.06 -0.47
N SER A 240 -2.63 15.35 -0.19
CA SER A 240 -2.47 16.37 -1.22
C SER A 240 -1.14 16.14 -1.94
N GLN A 241 -1.20 16.11 -3.25
CA GLN A 241 -0.16 15.71 -4.20
C GLN A 241 1.26 15.83 -3.69
N LEU A 242 1.94 14.68 -3.56
CA LEU A 242 3.38 14.63 -3.38
C LEU A 242 4.06 15.19 -4.65
N PRO A 243 5.11 15.99 -4.53
CA PRO A 243 5.87 16.43 -5.70
C PRO A 243 6.36 15.19 -6.45
N LEU A 244 6.05 15.13 -7.73
CA LEU A 244 6.58 14.13 -8.65
C LEU A 244 8.11 14.34 -8.74
N PHE A 245 8.87 13.36 -8.29
CA PHE A 245 10.33 13.32 -8.46
C PHE A 245 10.68 12.80 -9.85
#